data_fd4a2ed7a6ef5d46e74aeb3c8e985815
#
_entry.id   fd4a2ed7a6ef5d46e74aeb3c8e985815
#
_cell.length_a   1.000
_cell.length_b   1.000
_cell.length_c   1.000
_cell.angle_alpha   90.00
_cell.angle_beta   90.00
_cell.angle_gamma   90.00
#
_symmetry.space_group_name_H-M   'P 1'
#
loop_
_entity.id
_entity.type
_entity.pdbx_description
1 polymer ?
#
loop_
_entity_poly.entity_id
_entity_poly.type
_entity_poly.pdbx_seq_one_letter_code
_entity_poly.pdbx_strand_id
1 'polypeptide(L)'
;MPYRMISIIYKADIIKQKGQGGMLKEEKQEMYATLERLYNNGDLHDRRIVIFGSNEPAERMADWLIGHGIWIEAMIDNNKKKHGTSYSGIIVDSPGNVLKNFMENTIILIASKYYNEMLKQLETMGYTEGKNICQVVNMAKWSTYSLTEKTFSDKEAEIRRGWEIYKKIRKKHGENKRIFICPFPALGDVYLTGRYLETYCEREKISSYVVTVAGRACLDVLSLFGIKEVELLSKRESDSLLQSLVFCGLKECNAEIFHQRFPYTAGIGVLGNYKGICFNDHFKYTMFGMKESDTGKVPENPGNNSYIDRFFKENRLIKGRTVIMSPYANTSAKLPLGFWEKTAEEYKNKGYTVCTNSSGKEEPAIKGTKAVFFPLPEAIQIVEAAGVFIGLRSGFCDIVSSAKAKKVIIYPDRVYQGGKYMDYYSLKRMELCSNAEEILIK
;
A
#
# COMPACT_ATOMS: atom_id res chain seq x y z
N MET A 1 -4.61 -31.02 21.75
CA MET A 1 -3.97 -29.69 21.63
C MET A 1 -3.04 -29.52 20.43
N PRO A 2 -2.20 -30.47 19.98
CA PRO A 2 -1.28 -30.21 18.86
C PRO A 2 -1.96 -29.94 17.50
N TYR A 3 -3.03 -30.66 17.17
CA TYR A 3 -3.72 -30.50 15.88
C TYR A 3 -4.41 -29.13 15.69
N ARG A 4 -4.94 -28.54 16.75
CA ARG A 4 -5.50 -27.18 16.71
C ARG A 4 -4.41 -26.12 16.48
N MET A 5 -3.23 -26.32 17.07
CA MET A 5 -2.09 -25.43 16.93
C MET A 5 -1.54 -25.46 15.49
N ILE A 6 -1.42 -26.64 14.87
CA ILE A 6 -0.97 -26.78 13.47
C ILE A 6 -1.94 -26.11 12.48
N SER A 7 -3.25 -26.33 12.64
CA SER A 7 -4.26 -25.67 11.80
C SER A 7 -4.27 -24.15 11.93
N ILE A 8 -3.90 -23.61 13.10
CA ILE A 8 -3.92 -22.18 13.39
C ILE A 8 -2.61 -21.53 12.98
N ILE A 9 -1.47 -22.21 13.13
CA ILE A 9 -0.20 -21.76 12.56
C ILE A 9 -0.31 -21.68 11.04
N TYR A 10 -0.90 -22.68 10.38
CA TYR A 10 -1.19 -22.65 8.94
C TYR A 10 -2.12 -21.47 8.57
N LYS A 11 -3.14 -21.19 9.39
CA LYS A 11 -4.01 -20.02 9.21
C LYS A 11 -3.25 -18.71 9.49
N ALA A 12 -2.43 -18.64 10.53
CA ALA A 12 -1.65 -17.44 10.87
C ALA A 12 -0.58 -17.11 9.81
N ASP A 13 0.05 -18.13 9.21
CA ASP A 13 1.00 -17.94 8.12
C ASP A 13 0.29 -17.59 6.79
N ILE A 14 -0.89 -18.16 6.53
CA ILE A 14 -1.78 -17.70 5.46
C ILE A 14 -2.21 -16.24 5.70
N ILE A 15 -2.43 -15.84 6.95
CA ILE A 15 -2.72 -14.47 7.36
C ILE A 15 -1.51 -13.56 7.09
N LYS A 16 -0.32 -13.98 7.47
CA LYS A 16 0.92 -13.22 7.22
C LYS A 16 1.24 -13.15 5.72
N GLN A 17 0.96 -14.21 4.96
CA GLN A 17 1.13 -14.22 3.50
C GLN A 17 0.07 -13.41 2.75
N LYS A 18 -1.17 -13.43 3.21
CA LYS A 18 -2.28 -12.68 2.60
C LYS A 18 -2.45 -11.29 3.22
N GLY A 19 -2.01 -11.08 4.46
CA GLY A 19 -2.06 -9.81 5.19
C GLY A 19 -0.90 -8.86 4.89
N GLN A 20 0.26 -9.39 4.50
CA GLN A 20 1.41 -8.65 3.98
C GLN A 20 1.62 -9.05 2.52
N GLY A 21 0.73 -8.65 1.63
CA GLY A 21 0.96 -8.74 0.19
C GLY A 21 2.15 -7.88 -0.26
N GLY A 22 3.15 -7.70 0.60
CA GLY A 22 4.30 -6.86 0.41
C GLY A 22 5.59 -7.54 0.86
N MET A 23 6.68 -7.26 0.15
CA MET A 23 8.03 -7.63 0.57
C MET A 23 8.31 -7.17 2.01
N LEU A 24 9.03 -8.00 2.78
CA LEU A 24 9.57 -7.62 4.08
C LEU A 24 10.50 -6.41 3.93
N LYS A 25 10.70 -5.67 5.01
CA LYS A 25 11.61 -4.51 5.00
C LYS A 25 13.03 -4.93 4.61
N GLU A 26 13.47 -6.04 5.15
CA GLU A 26 14.78 -6.62 4.92
C GLU A 26 14.94 -7.09 3.46
N GLU A 27 13.91 -7.72 2.89
CA GLU A 27 13.89 -8.09 1.47
C GLU A 27 14.00 -6.87 0.56
N LYS A 28 13.27 -5.79 0.89
CA LYS A 28 13.35 -4.53 0.14
C LYS A 28 14.74 -3.91 0.23
N GLN A 29 15.33 -3.89 1.43
CA GLN A 29 16.68 -3.36 1.62
C GLN A 29 17.72 -4.14 0.83
N GLU A 30 17.67 -5.48 0.86
CA GLU A 30 18.57 -6.34 0.10
C GLU A 30 18.38 -6.13 -1.42
N MET A 31 17.12 -6.07 -1.88
CA MET A 31 16.79 -5.84 -3.28
C MET A 31 17.34 -4.49 -3.79
N TYR A 32 17.03 -3.41 -3.07
CA TYR A 32 17.46 -2.08 -3.51
C TYR A 32 18.99 -1.91 -3.43
N ALA A 33 19.64 -2.46 -2.40
CA ALA A 33 21.10 -2.45 -2.32
C ALA A 33 21.74 -3.21 -3.48
N THR A 34 21.16 -4.34 -3.90
CA THR A 34 21.64 -5.10 -5.06
C THR A 34 21.45 -4.32 -6.36
N LEU A 35 20.27 -3.71 -6.57
CA LEU A 35 19.98 -2.91 -7.76
C LEU A 35 20.91 -1.69 -7.84
N GLU A 36 21.12 -0.99 -6.72
CA GLU A 36 22.03 0.15 -6.64
C GLU A 36 23.47 -0.23 -6.94
N ARG A 37 23.94 -1.39 -6.44
CA ARG A 37 25.26 -1.93 -6.77
C ARG A 37 25.39 -2.23 -8.26
N LEU A 38 24.40 -2.90 -8.87
CA LEU A 38 24.41 -3.21 -10.31
C LEU A 38 24.41 -1.93 -11.15
N TYR A 39 23.65 -0.91 -10.74
CA TYR A 39 23.59 0.37 -11.41
C TYR A 39 24.92 1.12 -11.34
N ASN A 40 25.50 1.24 -10.15
CA ASN A 40 26.75 1.95 -9.91
C ASN A 40 27.96 1.25 -10.58
N ASN A 41 27.92 -0.06 -10.73
CA ASN A 41 28.93 -0.81 -11.46
C ASN A 41 28.78 -0.71 -13.00
N GLY A 42 27.69 -0.14 -13.50
CA GLY A 42 27.39 -0.11 -14.94
C GLY A 42 26.79 -1.42 -15.48
N ASP A 43 26.49 -2.41 -14.63
CA ASP A 43 26.01 -3.74 -15.05
C ASP A 43 24.62 -3.69 -15.71
N LEU A 44 23.88 -2.59 -15.56
CA LEU A 44 22.55 -2.38 -16.14
C LEU A 44 22.59 -1.49 -17.40
N HIS A 45 23.71 -0.83 -17.69
CA HIS A 45 23.81 0.07 -18.83
C HIS A 45 24.08 -0.73 -20.14
N ASP A 46 23.48 -0.27 -21.21
CA ASP A 46 23.61 -0.88 -22.56
C ASP A 46 23.26 -2.37 -22.60
N ARG A 47 22.42 -2.82 -21.67
CA ARG A 47 21.96 -4.19 -21.59
C ARG A 47 20.45 -4.31 -21.80
N ARG A 48 20.07 -5.44 -22.33
CA ARG A 48 18.68 -5.86 -22.46
C ARG A 48 18.18 -6.36 -21.10
N ILE A 49 17.35 -5.58 -20.41
CA ILE A 49 16.85 -5.89 -19.09
C ILE A 49 15.54 -6.66 -19.18
N VAL A 50 15.50 -7.85 -18.57
CA VAL A 50 14.30 -8.68 -18.44
C VAL A 50 14.09 -9.00 -16.97
N ILE A 51 12.85 -8.90 -16.49
CA ILE A 51 12.49 -9.27 -15.12
C ILE A 51 11.76 -10.60 -15.13
N PHE A 52 12.22 -11.59 -14.36
CA PHE A 52 11.53 -12.85 -14.24
C PHE A 52 10.63 -12.87 -13.01
N GLY A 53 9.34 -12.86 -13.27
CA GLY A 53 8.21 -12.72 -12.36
C GLY A 53 7.36 -11.52 -12.71
N SER A 54 6.10 -11.53 -12.29
CA SER A 54 5.15 -10.42 -12.40
C SER A 54 4.32 -10.35 -11.12
N ASN A 55 5.01 -10.31 -10.00
CA ASN A 55 4.51 -10.17 -8.65
C ASN A 55 5.03 -8.87 -8.02
N GLU A 56 4.63 -8.57 -6.80
CA GLU A 56 5.03 -7.33 -6.12
C GLU A 56 6.56 -7.09 -6.10
N PRO A 57 7.43 -8.07 -5.81
CA PRO A 57 8.88 -7.88 -5.93
C PRO A 57 9.32 -7.44 -7.33
N ALA A 58 8.78 -8.07 -8.36
CA ALA A 58 9.08 -7.72 -9.76
C ALA A 58 8.57 -6.31 -10.12
N GLU A 59 7.36 -5.96 -9.66
CA GLU A 59 6.80 -4.62 -9.83
C GLU A 59 7.65 -3.54 -9.17
N ARG A 60 8.12 -3.78 -7.94
CA ARG A 60 9.02 -2.85 -7.22
C ARG A 60 10.39 -2.71 -7.89
N MET A 61 10.90 -3.80 -8.44
CA MET A 61 12.13 -3.82 -9.21
C MET A 61 11.98 -2.96 -10.47
N ALA A 62 10.86 -3.13 -11.18
CA ALA A 62 10.54 -2.31 -12.35
C ALA A 62 10.41 -0.83 -11.99
N ASP A 63 9.70 -0.49 -10.89
CA ASP A 63 9.58 0.88 -10.44
C ASP A 63 10.94 1.53 -10.16
N TRP A 64 11.85 0.78 -9.52
CA TRP A 64 13.19 1.27 -9.22
C TRP A 64 13.99 1.52 -10.51
N LEU A 65 13.98 0.56 -11.44
CA LEU A 65 14.69 0.65 -12.72
C LEU A 65 14.19 1.83 -13.57
N ILE A 66 12.86 1.97 -13.69
CA ILE A 66 12.23 3.10 -14.39
C ILE A 66 12.63 4.43 -13.76
N GLY A 67 12.63 4.49 -12.42
CA GLY A 67 13.02 5.70 -11.68
C GLY A 67 14.48 6.10 -11.88
N HIS A 68 15.34 5.18 -12.33
CA HIS A 68 16.75 5.41 -12.67
C HIS A 68 17.00 5.50 -14.17
N GLY A 69 15.94 5.59 -14.98
CA GLY A 69 16.06 5.73 -16.44
C GLY A 69 16.50 4.47 -17.17
N ILE A 70 16.43 3.29 -16.52
CA ILE A 70 16.76 2.00 -17.11
C ILE A 70 15.56 1.44 -17.87
N TRP A 71 15.74 1.17 -19.15
CA TRP A 71 14.73 0.54 -20.00
C TRP A 71 14.58 -0.95 -19.68
N ILE A 72 13.34 -1.38 -19.47
CA ILE A 72 12.99 -2.78 -19.26
C ILE A 72 12.26 -3.28 -20.50
N GLU A 73 12.78 -4.32 -21.13
CA GLU A 73 12.20 -4.85 -22.36
C GLU A 73 10.91 -5.62 -22.11
N ALA A 74 10.93 -6.51 -21.13
CA ALA A 74 9.77 -7.31 -20.78
C ALA A 74 9.83 -7.84 -19.35
N MET A 75 8.67 -8.19 -18.83
CA MET A 75 8.55 -9.14 -17.73
C MET A 75 8.23 -10.52 -18.27
N ILE A 76 8.81 -11.57 -17.69
CA ILE A 76 8.50 -12.95 -18.06
C ILE A 76 7.89 -13.70 -16.87
N ASP A 77 6.88 -14.52 -17.12
CA ASP A 77 6.24 -15.33 -16.08
C ASP A 77 5.84 -16.70 -16.63
N ASN A 78 5.98 -17.74 -15.81
CA ASN A 78 5.57 -19.10 -16.20
C ASN A 78 4.05 -19.29 -16.14
N ASN A 79 3.33 -18.39 -15.47
CA ASN A 79 1.88 -18.45 -15.37
C ASN A 79 1.23 -17.90 -16.64
N LYS A 80 0.73 -18.78 -17.49
CA LYS A 80 0.04 -18.43 -18.76
C LYS A 80 -1.10 -17.42 -18.59
N LYS A 81 -1.77 -17.37 -17.43
CA LYS A 81 -2.86 -16.42 -17.16
C LYS A 81 -2.41 -14.97 -17.04
N LYS A 82 -1.10 -14.74 -16.89
CA LYS A 82 -0.51 -13.41 -16.79
C LYS A 82 0.03 -12.90 -18.13
N HIS A 83 0.16 -13.78 -19.13
CA HIS A 83 0.65 -13.40 -20.45
C HIS A 83 -0.30 -12.40 -21.11
N GLY A 84 0.26 -11.38 -21.75
CA GLY A 84 -0.49 -10.28 -22.36
C GLY A 84 -0.95 -9.20 -21.36
N THR A 85 -0.72 -9.38 -20.06
CA THR A 85 -0.90 -8.28 -19.10
C THR A 85 0.30 -7.33 -19.15
N SER A 86 0.15 -6.12 -18.61
CA SER A 86 1.25 -5.17 -18.54
C SER A 86 1.36 -4.55 -17.15
N TYR A 87 2.58 -4.13 -16.78
CA TYR A 87 2.87 -3.33 -15.61
C TYR A 87 3.67 -2.09 -16.04
N SER A 88 3.14 -0.89 -15.82
CA SER A 88 3.77 0.38 -16.23
C SER A 88 4.21 0.38 -17.71
N GLY A 89 3.41 -0.23 -18.59
CA GLY A 89 3.71 -0.37 -20.03
C GLY A 89 4.63 -1.53 -20.41
N ILE A 90 5.18 -2.25 -19.43
CA ILE A 90 6.03 -3.43 -19.66
C ILE A 90 5.13 -4.65 -19.83
N ILE A 91 5.23 -5.31 -20.97
CA ILE A 91 4.41 -6.49 -21.28
C ILE A 91 4.94 -7.72 -20.52
N VAL A 92 4.02 -8.52 -19.98
CA VAL A 92 4.32 -9.82 -19.38
C VAL A 92 4.07 -10.91 -20.42
N ASP A 93 5.10 -11.72 -20.70
CA ASP A 93 4.97 -12.84 -21.64
C ASP A 93 5.70 -14.09 -21.13
N SER A 94 5.67 -15.17 -21.89
CA SER A 94 6.36 -16.41 -21.53
C SER A 94 7.88 -16.28 -21.70
N PRO A 95 8.68 -16.98 -20.88
CA PRO A 95 10.12 -17.06 -21.09
C PRO A 95 10.48 -17.53 -22.50
N GLY A 96 9.74 -18.51 -23.05
CA GLY A 96 9.97 -19.04 -24.39
C GLY A 96 9.75 -18.04 -25.52
N ASN A 97 8.86 -17.07 -25.36
CA ASN A 97 8.64 -16.02 -26.37
C ASN A 97 9.70 -14.92 -26.28
N VAL A 98 9.93 -14.39 -25.08
CA VAL A 98 10.84 -13.24 -24.86
C VAL A 98 12.31 -13.64 -25.04
N LEU A 99 12.66 -14.82 -24.57
CA LEU A 99 14.03 -15.34 -24.58
C LEU A 99 14.30 -16.35 -25.71
N LYS A 100 13.44 -16.36 -26.73
CA LYS A 100 13.50 -17.33 -27.86
C LYS A 100 14.88 -17.40 -28.51
N ASN A 101 15.52 -16.26 -28.68
CA ASN A 101 16.87 -16.15 -29.18
C ASN A 101 17.80 -15.74 -28.04
N PHE A 102 18.84 -16.51 -27.80
CA PHE A 102 19.86 -16.12 -26.83
C PHE A 102 20.54 -14.82 -27.27
N MET A 103 20.61 -13.88 -26.36
CA MET A 103 21.29 -12.59 -26.57
C MET A 103 22.27 -12.36 -25.41
N GLU A 104 23.55 -12.34 -25.70
CA GLU A 104 24.61 -12.27 -24.69
C GLU A 104 24.55 -11.03 -23.81
N ASN A 105 24.09 -9.92 -24.35
CA ASN A 105 23.92 -8.66 -23.60
C ASN A 105 22.66 -8.62 -22.71
N THR A 106 21.89 -9.71 -22.63
CA THR A 106 20.72 -9.78 -21.74
C THR A 106 21.15 -9.95 -20.29
N ILE A 107 20.48 -9.25 -19.37
CA ILE A 107 20.48 -9.54 -17.94
C ILE A 107 19.06 -9.82 -17.47
N ILE A 108 18.89 -10.91 -16.75
CA ILE A 108 17.61 -11.37 -16.22
C ILE A 108 17.65 -11.21 -14.70
N LEU A 109 16.80 -10.32 -14.20
CA LEU A 109 16.71 -9.98 -12.78
C LEU A 109 15.60 -10.80 -12.11
N ILE A 110 15.91 -11.47 -11.02
CA ILE A 110 15.01 -12.39 -10.33
C ILE A 110 14.88 -12.02 -8.85
N ALA A 111 13.64 -11.80 -8.40
CA ALA A 111 13.26 -11.63 -7.00
C ALA A 111 12.15 -12.63 -6.66
N SER A 112 12.51 -13.89 -6.43
CA SER A 112 11.55 -14.98 -6.23
C SER A 112 12.04 -16.02 -5.25
N LYS A 113 11.11 -16.61 -4.48
CA LYS A 113 11.37 -17.81 -3.68
C LYS A 113 11.61 -19.07 -4.53
N TYR A 114 11.22 -19.03 -5.80
CA TYR A 114 11.42 -20.11 -6.78
C TYR A 114 12.67 -19.89 -7.62
N TYR A 115 13.67 -19.19 -7.08
CA TYR A 115 14.89 -18.83 -7.80
C TYR A 115 15.58 -20.05 -8.45
N ASN A 116 15.73 -21.14 -7.70
CA ASN A 116 16.43 -22.33 -8.19
C ASN A 116 15.74 -23.02 -9.39
N GLU A 117 14.41 -23.02 -9.40
CA GLU A 117 13.64 -23.56 -10.53
C GLU A 117 13.74 -22.64 -11.74
N MET A 118 13.68 -21.34 -11.54
CA MET A 118 13.84 -20.33 -12.59
C MET A 118 15.27 -20.36 -13.14
N LEU A 119 16.28 -20.48 -12.30
CA LEU A 119 17.69 -20.61 -12.68
C LEU A 119 17.88 -21.80 -13.60
N LYS A 120 17.45 -23.01 -13.19
CA LYS A 120 17.55 -24.22 -14.02
C LYS A 120 16.88 -24.05 -15.38
N GLN A 121 15.70 -23.42 -15.42
CA GLN A 121 14.99 -23.14 -16.66
C GLN A 121 15.82 -22.24 -17.58
N LEU A 122 16.40 -21.16 -17.06
CA LEU A 122 17.21 -20.23 -17.85
C LEU A 122 18.54 -20.83 -18.31
N GLU A 123 19.14 -21.69 -17.49
CA GLU A 123 20.37 -22.44 -17.88
C GLU A 123 20.09 -23.35 -19.07
N THR A 124 18.91 -24.00 -19.15
CA THR A 124 18.53 -24.81 -20.34
C THR A 124 18.34 -23.96 -21.59
N MET A 125 18.13 -22.63 -21.43
CA MET A 125 18.01 -21.65 -22.51
C MET A 125 19.37 -20.98 -22.86
N GLY A 126 20.47 -21.40 -22.22
CA GLY A 126 21.82 -20.92 -22.49
C GLY A 126 22.28 -19.74 -21.64
N TYR A 127 21.48 -19.27 -20.69
CA TYR A 127 21.85 -18.18 -19.79
C TYR A 127 22.64 -18.71 -18.58
N THR A 128 23.52 -17.88 -18.01
CA THR A 128 24.46 -18.29 -16.95
C THR A 128 24.30 -17.39 -15.72
N GLU A 129 24.24 -18.00 -14.53
CA GLU A 129 24.25 -17.29 -13.27
C GLU A 129 25.51 -16.43 -13.11
N GLY A 130 25.36 -15.22 -12.60
CA GLY A 130 26.45 -14.26 -12.41
C GLY A 130 26.89 -13.53 -13.70
N LYS A 131 26.51 -14.00 -14.89
CA LYS A 131 26.75 -13.32 -16.16
C LYS A 131 25.49 -12.71 -16.76
N ASN A 132 24.45 -13.52 -16.90
CA ASN A 132 23.17 -13.14 -17.51
C ASN A 132 22.01 -13.19 -16.51
N ILE A 133 22.14 -13.93 -15.43
CA ILE A 133 21.11 -14.15 -14.42
C ILE A 133 21.59 -13.54 -13.11
N CYS A 134 20.77 -12.68 -12.51
CA CYS A 134 21.06 -12.05 -11.23
C CYS A 134 19.90 -12.28 -10.25
N GLN A 135 20.22 -12.92 -9.13
CA GLN A 135 19.32 -12.95 -7.96
C GLN A 135 19.41 -11.60 -7.25
N VAL A 136 18.35 -10.81 -7.37
CA VAL A 136 18.33 -9.45 -6.81
C VAL A 136 18.07 -9.46 -5.30
N VAL A 137 17.32 -10.46 -4.83
CA VAL A 137 17.08 -10.72 -3.40
C VAL A 137 16.91 -12.21 -3.16
N ASN A 138 17.54 -12.71 -2.10
CA ASN A 138 17.35 -14.10 -1.67
C ASN A 138 16.12 -14.23 -0.78
N MET A 139 14.94 -14.35 -1.39
CA MET A 139 13.68 -14.47 -0.68
C MET A 139 13.58 -15.76 0.16
N ALA A 140 14.33 -16.82 -0.16
CA ALA A 140 14.35 -18.04 0.63
C ALA A 140 14.99 -17.82 2.02
N LYS A 141 15.95 -16.90 2.11
CA LYS A 141 16.59 -16.50 3.38
C LYS A 141 15.60 -15.92 4.39
N TRP A 142 14.55 -15.27 3.91
CA TRP A 142 13.53 -14.61 4.72
C TRP A 142 12.24 -15.43 4.83
N SER A 143 12.18 -16.57 4.17
CA SER A 143 11.00 -17.44 4.18
C SER A 143 10.85 -18.16 5.52
N THR A 144 9.73 -17.93 6.19
CA THR A 144 9.36 -18.59 7.46
C THR A 144 8.53 -19.86 7.24
N TYR A 145 8.63 -20.49 6.06
CA TYR A 145 7.77 -21.61 5.67
C TYR A 145 8.20 -22.97 6.22
N SER A 146 9.36 -23.08 6.87
CA SER A 146 9.76 -24.33 7.48
C SER A 146 9.10 -24.51 8.84
N LEU A 147 8.34 -25.60 9.00
CA LEU A 147 7.82 -26.04 10.29
C LEU A 147 8.99 -26.63 11.13
N THR A 148 9.83 -25.78 11.67
CA THR A 148 10.90 -26.15 12.60
C THR A 148 10.50 -25.84 14.01
N GLU A 149 11.16 -26.45 15.00
CA GLU A 149 11.00 -26.09 16.43
C GLU A 149 11.19 -24.61 16.67
N LYS A 150 12.15 -23.99 15.97
CA LYS A 150 12.36 -22.54 16.03
C LYS A 150 11.15 -21.76 15.54
N THR A 151 10.55 -22.16 14.41
CA THR A 151 9.36 -21.50 13.87
C THR A 151 8.18 -21.61 14.83
N PHE A 152 8.02 -22.74 15.49
CA PHE A 152 6.99 -22.94 16.53
C PHE A 152 7.24 -22.03 17.73
N SER A 153 8.45 -22.05 18.27
CA SER A 153 8.84 -21.21 19.42
C SER A 153 8.66 -19.72 19.13
N ASP A 154 9.06 -19.27 17.93
CA ASP A 154 8.90 -17.88 17.51
C ASP A 154 7.42 -17.48 17.43
N LYS A 155 6.58 -18.37 16.90
CA LYS A 155 5.12 -18.16 16.80
C LYS A 155 4.44 -18.17 18.17
N GLU A 156 4.81 -19.09 19.03
CA GLU A 156 4.32 -19.11 20.40
C GLU A 156 4.68 -17.83 21.17
N ALA A 157 5.93 -17.38 21.04
CA ALA A 157 6.38 -16.14 21.64
C ALA A 157 5.63 -14.92 21.10
N GLU A 158 5.30 -14.91 19.79
CA GLU A 158 4.51 -13.84 19.16
C GLU A 158 3.07 -13.83 19.68
N ILE A 159 2.42 -15.00 19.81
CA ILE A 159 1.07 -15.14 20.39
C ILE A 159 1.05 -14.71 21.85
N ARG A 160 2.02 -15.14 22.66
CA ARG A 160 2.15 -14.73 24.08
C ARG A 160 2.29 -13.22 24.21
N ARG A 161 3.15 -12.60 23.36
CA ARG A 161 3.33 -11.14 23.35
C ARG A 161 2.02 -10.43 23.01
N GLY A 162 1.30 -10.88 21.98
CA GLY A 162 0.01 -10.31 21.58
C GLY A 162 -1.02 -10.41 22.69
N TRP A 163 -1.02 -11.52 23.44
CA TRP A 163 -1.90 -11.70 24.60
C TRP A 163 -1.60 -10.70 25.72
N GLU A 164 -0.32 -10.43 25.99
CA GLU A 164 0.04 -9.41 26.98
C GLU A 164 -0.37 -8.00 26.51
N ILE A 165 -0.28 -7.71 25.22
CA ILE A 165 -0.78 -6.45 24.65
C ILE A 165 -2.30 -6.36 24.84
N TYR A 166 -3.03 -7.43 24.52
CA TYR A 166 -4.48 -7.50 24.74
C TYR A 166 -4.85 -7.20 26.19
N LYS A 167 -4.21 -7.86 27.15
CA LYS A 167 -4.43 -7.59 28.58
C LYS A 167 -4.15 -6.13 28.98
N LYS A 168 -3.09 -5.54 28.43
CA LYS A 168 -2.78 -4.11 28.67
C LYS A 168 -3.88 -3.20 28.15
N ILE A 169 -4.40 -3.47 26.94
CA ILE A 169 -5.51 -2.71 26.34
C ILE A 169 -6.75 -2.84 27.22
N ARG A 170 -7.10 -4.05 27.66
CA ARG A 170 -8.22 -4.29 28.57
C ARG A 170 -8.09 -3.53 29.88
N LYS A 171 -6.92 -3.63 30.51
CA LYS A 171 -6.65 -2.90 31.77
C LYS A 171 -6.76 -1.38 31.61
N LYS A 172 -6.27 -0.84 30.48
CA LYS A 172 -6.25 0.62 30.23
C LYS A 172 -7.62 1.17 29.87
N HIS A 173 -8.35 0.48 29.02
CA HIS A 173 -9.59 0.99 28.42
C HIS A 173 -10.87 0.41 29.07
N GLY A 174 -10.77 -0.73 29.75
CA GLY A 174 -11.89 -1.43 30.40
C GLY A 174 -12.20 -2.79 29.78
N GLU A 175 -12.56 -3.75 30.62
CA GLU A 175 -12.74 -5.16 30.25
C GLU A 175 -13.88 -5.39 29.23
N ASN A 176 -14.94 -4.57 29.29
CA ASN A 176 -16.16 -4.77 28.52
C ASN A 176 -16.18 -4.03 27.17
N LYS A 177 -15.19 -3.17 26.88
CA LYS A 177 -15.15 -2.44 25.62
C LYS A 177 -14.96 -3.37 24.42
N ARG A 178 -15.68 -3.10 23.32
CA ARG A 178 -15.39 -3.75 22.03
C ARG A 178 -14.03 -3.28 21.53
N ILE A 179 -13.17 -4.21 21.06
CA ILE A 179 -11.89 -3.85 20.48
C ILE A 179 -12.00 -3.94 18.95
N PHE A 180 -11.84 -2.81 18.28
CA PHE A 180 -11.75 -2.74 16.83
C PHE A 180 -10.28 -2.63 16.41
N ILE A 181 -9.87 -3.47 15.47
CA ILE A 181 -8.46 -3.63 15.10
C ILE A 181 -8.25 -3.17 13.67
N CYS A 182 -7.48 -2.09 13.47
CA CYS A 182 -6.90 -1.71 12.20
C CYS A 182 -5.43 -2.16 12.17
N PRO A 183 -5.13 -3.39 11.70
CA PRO A 183 -3.87 -4.07 12.02
C PRO A 183 -2.65 -3.56 11.26
N PHE A 184 -2.85 -2.75 10.22
CA PHE A 184 -1.78 -2.31 9.33
C PHE A 184 -1.73 -0.79 9.20
N PRO A 185 -0.55 -0.20 8.90
CA PRO A 185 -0.42 1.24 8.64
C PRO A 185 -0.97 1.61 7.26
N ALA A 186 -2.26 1.33 7.02
CA ALA A 186 -2.96 1.50 5.76
C ALA A 186 -3.98 2.64 5.88
N LEU A 187 -3.61 3.85 5.43
CA LEU A 187 -4.42 5.06 5.62
C LEU A 187 -5.80 4.95 4.99
N GLY A 188 -5.92 4.33 3.80
CA GLY A 188 -7.21 4.16 3.13
C GLY A 188 -8.17 3.23 3.88
N ASP A 189 -7.66 2.11 4.43
CA ASP A 189 -8.44 1.18 5.27
C ASP A 189 -8.93 1.89 6.54
N VAL A 190 -8.05 2.64 7.19
CA VAL A 190 -8.38 3.37 8.42
C VAL A 190 -9.34 4.53 8.13
N TYR A 191 -9.20 5.19 6.97
CA TYR A 191 -10.15 6.22 6.54
C TYR A 191 -11.56 5.66 6.36
N LEU A 192 -11.69 4.53 5.65
CA LEU A 192 -13.00 3.88 5.46
C LEU A 192 -13.55 3.32 6.77
N THR A 193 -12.69 2.86 7.68
CA THR A 193 -13.10 2.49 9.04
C THR A 193 -13.70 3.72 9.76
N GLY A 194 -12.99 4.85 9.79
CA GLY A 194 -13.50 6.09 10.40
C GLY A 194 -14.82 6.55 9.78
N ARG A 195 -14.95 6.39 8.46
CA ARG A 195 -16.16 6.78 7.71
C ARG A 195 -17.42 6.02 8.14
N TYR A 196 -17.31 4.73 8.49
CA TYR A 196 -18.47 3.88 8.75
C TYR A 196 -18.63 3.44 10.21
N LEU A 197 -17.63 3.64 11.06
CA LEU A 197 -17.60 3.08 12.41
C LEU A 197 -18.75 3.61 13.29
N GLU A 198 -19.06 4.88 13.21
CA GLU A 198 -20.15 5.49 14.03
C GLU A 198 -21.50 4.86 13.71
N THR A 199 -21.88 4.83 12.43
CA THR A 199 -23.12 4.20 11.95
C THR A 199 -23.17 2.70 12.27
N TYR A 200 -22.02 2.02 12.19
CA TYR A 200 -21.90 0.62 12.58
C TYR A 200 -22.18 0.43 14.07
N CYS A 201 -21.54 1.22 14.92
CA CYS A 201 -21.73 1.14 16.37
C CYS A 201 -23.17 1.43 16.78
N GLU A 202 -23.83 2.42 16.16
CA GLU A 202 -25.24 2.73 16.41
C GLU A 202 -26.14 1.55 16.04
N ARG A 203 -25.97 0.98 14.87
CA ARG A 203 -26.75 -0.17 14.40
C ARG A 203 -26.55 -1.42 15.27
N GLU A 204 -25.33 -1.73 15.63
CA GLU A 204 -24.99 -2.90 16.46
C GLU A 204 -25.15 -2.62 17.97
N LYS A 205 -25.62 -1.41 18.34
CA LYS A 205 -25.81 -0.96 19.73
C LYS A 205 -24.53 -1.08 20.57
N ILE A 206 -23.38 -0.76 19.97
CA ILE A 206 -22.07 -0.78 20.61
C ILE A 206 -21.82 0.61 21.19
N SER A 207 -22.03 0.77 22.48
CA SER A 207 -21.88 2.06 23.17
C SER A 207 -20.44 2.31 23.69
N SER A 208 -19.60 1.29 23.75
CA SER A 208 -18.27 1.39 24.34
C SER A 208 -17.26 0.54 23.58
N TYR A 209 -16.26 1.22 23.01
CA TYR A 209 -15.24 0.57 22.20
C TYR A 209 -13.87 1.26 22.33
N VAL A 210 -12.84 0.61 21.81
CA VAL A 210 -11.52 1.18 21.55
C VAL A 210 -11.05 0.71 20.19
N VAL A 211 -10.44 1.61 19.41
CA VAL A 211 -9.85 1.26 18.11
C VAL A 211 -8.34 1.13 18.27
N THR A 212 -7.75 0.03 17.86
CA THR A 212 -6.29 -0.10 17.80
C THR A 212 -5.80 0.20 16.39
N VAL A 213 -4.73 0.98 16.27
CA VAL A 213 -4.12 1.35 14.99
C VAL A 213 -2.61 1.13 14.99
N ALA A 214 -2.08 0.78 13.83
CA ALA A 214 -0.64 0.61 13.61
C ALA A 214 -0.02 1.91 13.07
N GLY A 215 0.64 2.66 13.94
CA GLY A 215 1.37 3.87 13.57
C GLY A 215 0.59 5.18 13.68
N ARG A 216 1.34 6.26 13.90
CA ARG A 216 0.81 7.59 14.22
C ARG A 216 -0.12 8.15 13.14
N ALA A 217 0.24 7.99 11.87
CA ALA A 217 -0.56 8.49 10.76
C ALA A 217 -1.98 7.91 10.75
N CYS A 218 -2.15 6.64 11.15
CA CYS A 218 -3.47 6.02 11.26
C CYS A 218 -4.30 6.60 12.43
N LEU A 219 -3.66 6.94 13.55
CA LEU A 219 -4.31 7.65 14.65
C LEU A 219 -4.79 9.03 14.18
N ASP A 220 -3.94 9.75 13.46
CA ASP A 220 -4.27 11.08 12.93
C ASP A 220 -5.48 11.00 11.95
N VAL A 221 -5.58 9.94 11.15
CA VAL A 221 -6.76 9.70 10.28
C VAL A 221 -8.03 9.51 11.11
N LEU A 222 -8.02 8.68 12.17
CA LEU A 222 -9.20 8.48 13.02
C LEU A 222 -9.62 9.75 13.74
N SER A 223 -8.67 10.62 14.09
CA SER A 223 -8.99 11.92 14.72
C SER A 223 -9.83 12.82 13.82
N LEU A 224 -9.71 12.71 12.49
CA LEU A 224 -10.55 13.44 11.53
C LEU A 224 -12.02 13.05 11.59
N PHE A 225 -12.34 11.90 12.16
CA PHE A 225 -13.71 11.43 12.36
C PHE A 225 -14.21 11.61 13.81
N GLY A 226 -13.44 12.31 14.65
CA GLY A 226 -13.79 12.53 16.06
C GLY A 226 -13.61 11.29 16.95
N ILE A 227 -12.96 10.23 16.47
CA ILE A 227 -12.73 9.00 17.23
C ILE A 227 -11.59 9.23 18.22
N LYS A 228 -11.89 9.27 19.52
CA LYS A 228 -10.96 9.61 20.60
C LYS A 228 -10.38 8.39 21.32
N GLU A 229 -11.16 7.32 21.45
CA GLU A 229 -10.75 6.09 22.13
C GLU A 229 -9.90 5.22 21.21
N VAL A 230 -8.61 5.56 21.09
CA VAL A 230 -7.67 4.90 20.20
C VAL A 230 -6.44 4.42 20.97
N GLU A 231 -6.03 3.19 20.74
CA GLU A 231 -4.76 2.64 21.20
C GLU A 231 -3.75 2.60 20.05
N LEU A 232 -2.68 3.35 20.20
CA LEU A 232 -1.60 3.42 19.23
C LEU A 232 -0.61 2.29 19.47
N LEU A 233 -0.41 1.44 18.49
CA LEU A 233 0.54 0.33 18.52
C LEU A 233 1.64 0.55 17.49
N SER A 234 2.82 0.02 17.77
CA SER A 234 3.83 -0.20 16.73
C SER A 234 3.34 -1.30 15.77
N LYS A 235 3.92 -1.34 14.57
CA LYS A 235 3.57 -2.40 13.60
C LYS A 235 3.77 -3.80 14.20
N ARG A 236 4.87 -4.03 14.94
CA ARG A 236 5.17 -5.32 15.59
C ARG A 236 4.14 -5.68 16.66
N GLU A 237 3.72 -4.70 17.47
CA GLU A 237 2.70 -4.93 18.50
C GLU A 237 1.34 -5.24 17.85
N SER A 238 0.98 -4.53 16.79
CA SER A 238 -0.25 -4.77 16.05
C SER A 238 -0.26 -6.16 15.40
N ASP A 239 0.86 -6.58 14.78
CA ASP A 239 1.01 -7.92 14.22
C ASP A 239 0.87 -9.01 15.30
N SER A 240 1.51 -8.83 16.46
CA SER A 240 1.43 -9.77 17.57
C SER A 240 0.01 -9.84 18.18
N LEU A 241 -0.62 -8.69 18.38
CA LEU A 241 -2.03 -8.61 18.84
C LEU A 241 -2.96 -9.34 17.89
N LEU A 242 -2.86 -9.06 16.59
CA LEU A 242 -3.67 -9.70 15.56
C LEU A 242 -3.53 -11.22 15.61
N GLN A 243 -2.31 -11.74 15.66
CA GLN A 243 -2.07 -13.19 15.71
C GLN A 243 -2.64 -13.82 16.97
N SER A 244 -2.47 -13.15 18.12
CA SER A 244 -3.01 -13.64 19.39
C SER A 244 -4.54 -13.70 19.39
N LEU A 245 -5.21 -12.65 18.94
CA LEU A 245 -6.66 -12.58 18.95
C LEU A 245 -7.30 -13.53 17.94
N VAL A 246 -6.67 -13.74 16.78
CA VAL A 246 -7.08 -14.76 15.82
C VAL A 246 -6.88 -16.17 16.40
N PHE A 247 -5.82 -16.38 17.17
CA PHE A 247 -5.55 -17.66 17.84
C PHE A 247 -6.56 -17.95 18.95
N CYS A 248 -6.84 -16.97 19.81
CA CYS A 248 -7.75 -17.12 20.94
C CYS A 248 -9.23 -17.12 20.55
N GLY A 249 -9.57 -16.58 19.37
CA GLY A 249 -10.93 -16.34 18.92
C GLY A 249 -11.32 -14.86 19.09
N LEU A 250 -11.67 -14.23 17.99
CA LEU A 250 -12.05 -12.81 17.98
C LEU A 250 -13.33 -12.55 18.80
N LYS A 251 -14.30 -13.46 18.68
CA LYS A 251 -15.57 -13.35 19.40
C LYS A 251 -15.38 -13.49 20.91
N GLU A 252 -14.59 -14.45 21.32
CA GLU A 252 -14.24 -14.72 22.72
C GLU A 252 -13.45 -13.54 23.33
N CYS A 253 -12.67 -12.86 22.51
CA CYS A 253 -11.92 -11.67 22.90
C CYS A 253 -12.73 -10.37 22.75
N ASN A 254 -14.01 -10.41 22.42
CA ASN A 254 -14.85 -9.25 22.13
C ASN A 254 -14.13 -8.27 21.20
N ALA A 255 -13.60 -8.80 20.06
CA ALA A 255 -12.77 -8.07 19.11
C ALA A 255 -13.23 -8.27 17.67
N GLU A 256 -13.00 -7.27 16.84
CA GLU A 256 -13.25 -7.30 15.39
C GLU A 256 -12.10 -6.67 14.63
N ILE A 257 -11.84 -7.17 13.42
CA ILE A 257 -10.76 -6.71 12.58
C ILE A 257 -11.33 -5.97 11.37
N PHE A 258 -10.94 -4.71 11.20
CA PHE A 258 -11.31 -3.87 10.07
C PHE A 258 -10.12 -3.71 9.13
N HIS A 259 -10.09 -4.56 8.11
CA HIS A 259 -9.11 -4.50 7.05
C HIS A 259 -9.64 -5.24 5.81
N GLN A 260 -9.30 -4.75 4.62
CA GLN A 260 -9.77 -5.31 3.34
C GLN A 260 -9.57 -6.83 3.14
N ARG A 261 -8.76 -7.46 3.96
CA ARG A 261 -8.49 -8.90 3.90
C ARG A 261 -9.22 -9.71 4.97
N PHE A 262 -10.07 -9.05 5.75
CA PHE A 262 -10.90 -9.70 6.75
C PHE A 262 -12.38 -9.34 6.53
N PRO A 263 -13.32 -10.28 6.68
CA PRO A 263 -13.07 -11.70 6.90
C PRO A 263 -12.48 -12.39 5.66
N TYR A 264 -11.65 -13.41 5.86
CA TYR A 264 -10.97 -14.13 4.76
C TYR A 264 -11.89 -14.75 3.72
N THR A 265 -13.10 -15.13 4.11
CA THR A 265 -14.11 -15.71 3.24
C THR A 265 -14.59 -14.74 2.16
N ALA A 266 -14.45 -13.45 2.39
CA ALA A 266 -14.80 -12.39 1.47
C ALA A 266 -13.57 -11.59 1.03
N GLY A 267 -12.40 -12.22 1.04
CA GLY A 267 -11.17 -11.58 0.59
C GLY A 267 -11.34 -11.00 -0.79
N ILE A 268 -10.89 -9.78 -0.92
CA ILE A 268 -11.06 -8.97 -2.12
C ILE A 268 -10.50 -9.62 -3.39
N GLY A 269 -9.52 -10.54 -3.27
CA GLY A 269 -9.05 -11.36 -4.37
C GLY A 269 -10.13 -12.30 -4.93
N VAL A 270 -11.07 -12.73 -4.10
CA VAL A 270 -12.23 -13.50 -4.52
C VAL A 270 -13.26 -12.55 -5.16
N LEU A 271 -13.47 -11.38 -4.55
CA LEU A 271 -14.41 -10.36 -5.03
C LEU A 271 -13.87 -9.57 -6.23
N GLY A 272 -12.56 -9.49 -6.42
CA GLY A 272 -11.93 -8.82 -7.58
C GLY A 272 -12.33 -9.42 -8.93
N ASN A 273 -12.88 -10.63 -8.96
CA ASN A 273 -13.53 -11.21 -10.13
C ASN A 273 -14.96 -10.68 -10.34
N TYR A 274 -15.56 -10.03 -9.35
CA TYR A 274 -16.86 -9.40 -9.50
C TYR A 274 -16.69 -8.03 -10.15
N LYS A 275 -17.06 -7.93 -11.41
CA LYS A 275 -17.11 -6.66 -12.12
C LYS A 275 -18.05 -5.71 -11.37
N GLY A 276 -17.55 -4.58 -10.97
CA GLY A 276 -18.36 -3.54 -10.36
C GLY A 276 -18.09 -3.24 -8.88
N ILE A 277 -17.43 -4.12 -8.13
CA ILE A 277 -17.07 -3.87 -6.73
C ILE A 277 -15.83 -2.98 -6.65
N CYS A 278 -15.93 -1.88 -5.92
CA CYS A 278 -14.80 -1.02 -5.59
C CYS A 278 -14.33 -1.22 -4.13
N PHE A 279 -13.24 -0.56 -3.77
CA PHE A 279 -12.66 -0.70 -2.43
C PHE A 279 -13.62 -0.24 -1.32
N ASN A 280 -14.37 0.84 -1.55
CA ASN A 280 -15.39 1.33 -0.63
C ASN A 280 -16.52 0.31 -0.42
N ASP A 281 -16.98 -0.36 -1.50
CA ASP A 281 -18.06 -1.34 -1.42
C ASP A 281 -17.71 -2.51 -0.49
N HIS A 282 -16.43 -2.91 -0.51
CA HIS A 282 -15.96 -3.94 0.40
C HIS A 282 -16.10 -3.51 1.87
N PHE A 283 -15.72 -2.29 2.21
CA PHE A 283 -15.93 -1.76 3.56
C PHE A 283 -17.41 -1.56 3.85
N LYS A 284 -18.12 -0.83 2.99
CA LYS A 284 -19.52 -0.48 3.19
C LYS A 284 -20.41 -1.72 3.38
N TYR A 285 -20.35 -2.65 2.45
CA TYR A 285 -21.29 -3.78 2.43
C TYR A 285 -20.75 -5.03 3.15
N THR A 286 -19.51 -5.43 2.89
CA THR A 286 -19.00 -6.70 3.42
C THR A 286 -18.53 -6.57 4.86
N MET A 287 -17.84 -5.51 5.19
CA MET A 287 -17.21 -5.35 6.51
C MET A 287 -18.20 -4.75 7.52
N PHE A 288 -18.82 -3.65 7.14
CA PHE A 288 -19.75 -2.93 8.02
C PHE A 288 -21.22 -3.30 7.80
N GLY A 289 -21.58 -4.10 6.80
CA GLY A 289 -22.95 -4.53 6.52
C GLY A 289 -23.93 -3.37 6.33
N MET A 290 -23.47 -2.26 5.76
CA MET A 290 -24.28 -1.08 5.50
C MET A 290 -25.29 -1.32 4.38
N LYS A 291 -26.37 -0.55 4.36
CA LYS A 291 -27.32 -0.48 3.24
C LYS A 291 -26.82 0.50 2.18
N GLU A 292 -27.39 0.43 1.00
CA GLU A 292 -27.08 1.37 -0.08
C GLU A 292 -27.36 2.83 0.32
N SER A 293 -28.46 3.04 1.05
CA SER A 293 -28.88 4.35 1.56
C SER A 293 -27.98 4.93 2.65
N ASP A 294 -27.13 4.11 3.28
CA ASP A 294 -26.30 4.55 4.39
C ASP A 294 -25.13 5.39 3.84
N THR A 295 -25.05 6.61 4.30
CA THR A 295 -23.94 7.51 3.97
C THR A 295 -22.85 7.41 5.04
N GLY A 296 -21.60 7.35 4.61
CA GLY A 296 -20.49 7.39 5.55
C GLY A 296 -20.25 8.81 6.08
N LYS A 297 -19.72 8.89 7.30
CA LYS A 297 -19.29 10.17 7.90
C LYS A 297 -18.21 10.84 7.01
N VAL A 298 -18.30 12.15 6.89
CA VAL A 298 -17.25 12.96 6.24
C VAL A 298 -16.29 13.42 7.34
N PRO A 299 -14.96 13.49 7.07
CA PRO A 299 -14.01 13.99 8.04
C PRO A 299 -14.42 15.34 8.61
N GLU A 300 -14.31 15.48 9.92
CA GLU A 300 -14.47 16.77 10.59
C GLU A 300 -13.29 17.67 10.20
N ASN A 301 -13.61 18.91 9.86
CA ASN A 301 -12.61 19.91 9.52
C ASN A 301 -12.64 21.01 10.60
N PRO A 302 -11.97 20.81 11.76
CA PRO A 302 -12.11 21.69 12.92
C PRO A 302 -11.54 23.09 12.72
N GLY A 303 -10.88 23.33 11.57
CA GLY A 303 -10.45 24.69 11.19
C GLY A 303 -9.38 25.28 12.10
N ASN A 304 -8.12 25.04 11.83
CA ASN A 304 -7.04 25.82 12.45
C ASN A 304 -6.54 26.91 11.49
N ASN A 305 -7.37 27.93 11.26
CA ASN A 305 -7.03 29.00 10.32
C ASN A 305 -5.67 29.65 10.63
N SER A 306 -5.29 29.79 11.90
CA SER A 306 -4.01 30.38 12.29
C SER A 306 -2.81 29.51 11.83
N TYR A 307 -2.93 28.18 11.89
CA TYR A 307 -1.91 27.28 11.37
C TYR A 307 -1.80 27.38 9.85
N ILE A 308 -2.95 27.40 9.15
CA ILE A 308 -2.99 27.51 7.69
C ILE A 308 -2.36 28.81 7.22
N ASP A 309 -2.71 29.94 7.84
CA ASP A 309 -2.15 31.25 7.50
C ASP A 309 -0.65 31.27 7.71
N ARG A 310 -0.19 30.76 8.84
CA ARG A 310 1.24 30.64 9.13
C ARG A 310 1.95 29.74 8.13
N PHE A 311 1.41 28.55 7.82
CA PHE A 311 1.97 27.61 6.87
C PHE A 311 2.17 28.26 5.48
N PHE A 312 1.13 28.95 4.97
CA PHE A 312 1.21 29.62 3.69
C PHE A 312 2.22 30.77 3.70
N LYS A 313 2.28 31.56 4.76
CA LYS A 313 3.24 32.64 4.93
C LYS A 313 4.67 32.14 4.99
N GLU A 314 4.96 31.17 5.86
CA GLU A 314 6.31 30.63 6.05
C GLU A 314 6.84 29.96 4.77
N ASN A 315 5.98 29.26 4.05
CA ASN A 315 6.34 28.62 2.79
C ASN A 315 6.20 29.56 1.57
N ARG A 316 5.85 30.83 1.76
CA ARG A 316 5.64 31.82 0.68
C ARG A 316 4.70 31.27 -0.40
N LEU A 317 3.53 30.76 0.01
CA LEU A 317 2.49 30.20 -0.84
C LEU A 317 1.33 31.19 -0.98
N ILE A 318 0.57 31.06 -2.08
CA ILE A 318 -0.57 31.91 -2.37
C ILE A 318 -1.83 31.06 -2.33
N LYS A 319 -2.78 31.42 -1.46
CA LYS A 319 -4.08 30.76 -1.38
C LYS A 319 -4.82 30.83 -2.72
N GLY A 320 -5.44 29.73 -3.15
CA GLY A 320 -6.10 29.60 -4.44
C GLY A 320 -5.18 29.55 -5.66
N ARG A 321 -3.87 29.75 -5.48
CA ARG A 321 -2.86 29.75 -6.55
C ARG A 321 -1.66 28.83 -6.25
N THR A 322 -1.89 27.82 -5.43
CA THR A 322 -0.89 26.81 -5.07
C THR A 322 -1.35 25.43 -5.53
N VAL A 323 -0.42 24.63 -6.04
CA VAL A 323 -0.62 23.21 -6.31
C VAL A 323 0.13 22.40 -5.28
N ILE A 324 -0.56 21.51 -4.58
CA ILE A 324 0.07 20.49 -3.74
C ILE A 324 0.17 19.19 -4.55
N MET A 325 1.39 18.80 -4.90
CA MET A 325 1.65 17.51 -5.56
C MET A 325 2.02 16.45 -4.53
N SER A 326 1.42 15.27 -4.63
CA SER A 326 1.73 14.09 -3.83
C SER A 326 2.12 12.92 -4.75
N PRO A 327 3.37 12.88 -5.22
CA PRO A 327 3.82 11.92 -6.22
C PRO A 327 4.14 10.53 -5.64
N TYR A 328 4.20 10.40 -4.32
CA TYR A 328 4.65 9.21 -3.63
C TYR A 328 3.50 8.40 -3.04
N ALA A 329 3.58 7.09 -3.16
CA ALA A 329 2.62 6.16 -2.59
C ALA A 329 3.30 4.83 -2.22
N ASN A 330 2.96 4.26 -1.07
CA ASN A 330 3.60 3.02 -0.58
C ASN A 330 3.18 1.76 -1.35
N THR A 331 2.01 1.76 -1.96
CA THR A 331 1.39 0.57 -2.58
C THR A 331 1.06 0.74 -4.06
N SER A 332 1.28 1.94 -4.61
CA SER A 332 1.08 2.22 -6.04
C SER A 332 2.41 2.18 -6.79
N ALA A 333 2.36 1.90 -8.08
CA ALA A 333 3.53 2.00 -8.94
C ALA A 333 4.03 3.45 -8.98
N LYS A 334 5.33 3.64 -8.92
CA LYS A 334 5.94 4.96 -9.08
C LYS A 334 5.84 5.37 -10.55
N LEU A 335 5.53 6.62 -10.80
CA LEU A 335 5.61 7.21 -12.13
C LEU A 335 7.00 7.85 -12.33
N PRO A 336 7.50 7.91 -13.57
CA PRO A 336 8.78 8.55 -13.87
C PRO A 336 8.82 9.99 -13.34
N LEU A 337 9.98 10.42 -12.81
CA LEU A 337 10.14 11.78 -12.29
C LEU A 337 9.86 12.84 -13.36
N GLY A 338 10.24 12.60 -14.61
CA GLY A 338 9.96 13.50 -15.74
C GLY A 338 8.47 13.77 -15.98
N PHE A 339 7.59 12.82 -15.66
CA PHE A 339 6.13 13.07 -15.68
C PHE A 339 5.73 14.16 -14.69
N TRP A 340 6.24 14.05 -13.47
CA TRP A 340 5.95 15.02 -12.40
C TRP A 340 6.60 16.38 -12.66
N GLU A 341 7.82 16.41 -13.20
CA GLU A 341 8.52 17.63 -13.59
C GLU A 341 7.75 18.39 -14.68
N LYS A 342 7.29 17.66 -15.72
CA LYS A 342 6.46 18.25 -16.79
C LYS A 342 5.14 18.78 -16.24
N THR A 343 4.47 18.01 -15.38
CA THR A 343 3.21 18.44 -14.75
C THR A 343 3.44 19.71 -13.89
N ALA A 344 4.53 19.76 -13.15
CA ALA A 344 4.88 20.94 -12.37
C ALA A 344 5.10 22.18 -13.25
N GLU A 345 5.80 22.02 -14.37
CA GLU A 345 6.06 23.12 -15.32
C GLU A 345 4.77 23.63 -15.96
N GLU A 346 3.86 22.73 -16.35
CA GLU A 346 2.56 23.11 -16.90
C GLU A 346 1.74 24.00 -15.95
N TYR A 347 1.76 23.69 -14.64
CA TYR A 347 1.04 24.51 -13.65
C TYR A 347 1.76 25.82 -13.33
N LYS A 348 3.09 25.85 -13.34
CA LYS A 348 3.85 27.10 -13.21
C LYS A 348 3.55 28.06 -14.37
N ASN A 349 3.49 27.55 -15.60
CA ASN A 349 3.15 28.33 -16.78
C ASN A 349 1.72 28.93 -16.72
N LYS A 350 0.84 28.32 -15.91
CA LYS A 350 -0.50 28.83 -15.56
C LYS A 350 -0.48 29.78 -14.37
N GLY A 351 0.69 30.15 -13.86
CA GLY A 351 0.86 31.11 -12.74
C GLY A 351 0.64 30.52 -11.34
N TYR A 352 0.75 29.20 -11.17
CA TYR A 352 0.66 28.56 -9.86
C TYR A 352 2.04 28.40 -9.22
N THR A 353 2.08 28.50 -7.89
CA THR A 353 3.20 27.97 -7.11
C THR A 353 3.01 26.47 -6.95
N VAL A 354 4.01 25.67 -7.33
CA VAL A 354 3.92 24.22 -7.24
C VAL A 354 4.78 23.69 -6.10
N CYS A 355 4.18 22.88 -5.22
CA CYS A 355 4.81 22.25 -4.07
C CYS A 355 4.76 20.73 -4.18
N THR A 356 5.78 20.05 -3.70
CA THR A 356 5.74 18.61 -3.44
C THR A 356 5.50 18.38 -1.96
N ASN A 357 4.46 17.59 -1.62
CA ASN A 357 4.30 17.04 -0.28
C ASN A 357 5.35 15.93 -0.10
N SER A 358 6.38 16.23 0.68
CA SER A 358 7.62 15.46 0.81
C SER A 358 7.89 15.13 2.27
N SER A 359 8.06 13.85 2.59
CA SER A 359 8.38 13.39 3.94
C SER A 359 9.89 13.38 4.24
N GLY A 360 10.72 13.87 3.34
CA GLY A 360 12.18 13.97 3.53
C GLY A 360 13.00 13.24 2.46
N LYS A 361 14.15 12.69 2.85
CA LYS A 361 15.13 12.12 1.91
C LYS A 361 14.61 10.96 1.06
N GLU A 362 13.70 10.16 1.60
CA GLU A 362 13.11 9.01 0.89
C GLU A 362 12.03 9.43 -0.11
N GLU A 363 11.50 10.65 0.03
CA GLU A 363 10.49 11.25 -0.85
C GLU A 363 10.91 12.69 -1.20
N PRO A 364 11.97 12.86 -2.02
CA PRO A 364 12.50 14.19 -2.33
C PRO A 364 11.50 15.04 -3.11
N ALA A 365 11.60 16.35 -2.99
CA ALA A 365 10.80 17.25 -3.80
C ALA A 365 11.10 17.04 -5.29
N ILE A 366 10.05 17.07 -6.12
CA ILE A 366 10.19 17.06 -7.58
C ILE A 366 10.98 18.29 -8.01
N LYS A 367 11.89 18.12 -8.96
CA LYS A 367 12.75 19.20 -9.46
C LYS A 367 11.91 20.40 -9.88
N GLY A 368 12.30 21.57 -9.39
CA GLY A 368 11.60 22.81 -9.67
C GLY A 368 10.32 23.05 -8.84
N THR A 369 9.99 22.21 -7.87
CA THR A 369 8.93 22.46 -6.92
C THR A 369 9.48 22.83 -5.54
N LYS A 370 8.62 23.36 -4.67
CA LYS A 370 8.98 23.60 -3.27
C LYS A 370 8.64 22.34 -2.43
N ALA A 371 9.58 21.88 -1.61
CA ALA A 371 9.27 20.87 -0.61
C ALA A 371 8.36 21.46 0.46
N VAL A 372 7.25 20.79 0.76
CA VAL A 372 6.37 21.14 1.88
C VAL A 372 6.02 19.86 2.63
N PHE A 373 5.83 19.99 3.94
CA PHE A 373 5.34 18.92 4.78
C PHE A 373 4.37 19.49 5.81
N PHE A 374 3.27 18.79 6.05
CA PHE A 374 2.25 19.20 7.00
C PHE A 374 1.60 17.99 7.68
N PRO A 375 1.10 18.15 8.92
CA PRO A 375 0.41 17.09 9.62
C PRO A 375 -0.88 16.63 8.91
N LEU A 376 -1.18 15.34 8.97
CA LEU A 376 -2.39 14.78 8.36
C LEU A 376 -3.69 15.45 8.80
N PRO A 377 -3.88 15.84 10.08
CA PRO A 377 -5.09 16.55 10.50
C PRO A 377 -5.33 17.87 9.78
N GLU A 378 -4.29 18.54 9.31
CA GLU A 378 -4.36 19.81 8.60
C GLU A 378 -4.45 19.66 7.07
N ALA A 379 -4.32 18.43 6.56
CA ALA A 379 -4.18 18.17 5.13
C ALA A 379 -5.37 18.66 4.29
N ILE A 380 -6.60 18.46 4.79
CA ILE A 380 -7.81 18.87 4.08
C ILE A 380 -7.81 20.39 3.89
N GLN A 381 -7.55 21.15 4.94
CA GLN A 381 -7.56 22.62 4.92
C GLN A 381 -6.43 23.20 4.10
N ILE A 382 -5.23 22.61 4.19
CA ILE A 382 -4.08 23.05 3.36
C ILE A 382 -4.40 22.85 1.89
N VAL A 383 -5.00 21.72 1.52
CA VAL A 383 -5.39 21.43 0.13
C VAL A 383 -6.51 22.36 -0.32
N GLU A 384 -7.50 22.66 0.53
CA GLU A 384 -8.54 23.66 0.24
C GLU A 384 -7.94 25.04 0.00
N ALA A 385 -7.09 25.50 0.92
CA ALA A 385 -6.45 26.81 0.82
C ALA A 385 -5.49 26.89 -0.40
N ALA A 386 -4.84 25.80 -0.78
CA ALA A 386 -3.99 25.75 -1.96
C ALA A 386 -4.79 25.91 -3.27
N GLY A 387 -5.97 25.30 -3.35
CA GLY A 387 -6.88 25.35 -4.49
C GLY A 387 -6.71 24.21 -5.50
N VAL A 388 -5.54 23.58 -5.58
CA VAL A 388 -5.29 22.45 -6.49
C VAL A 388 -4.49 21.36 -5.78
N PHE A 389 -4.93 20.13 -5.93
CA PHE A 389 -4.23 18.92 -5.50
C PHE A 389 -3.99 18.00 -6.69
N ILE A 390 -2.77 17.48 -6.84
CA ILE A 390 -2.42 16.47 -7.85
C ILE A 390 -1.71 15.33 -7.13
N GLY A 391 -2.28 14.14 -7.13
CA GLY A 391 -1.73 13.02 -6.38
C GLY A 391 -1.71 11.70 -7.14
N LEU A 392 -0.64 10.94 -6.95
CA LEU A 392 -0.66 9.51 -7.23
C LEU A 392 -1.65 8.83 -6.30
N ARG A 393 -2.51 7.97 -6.84
CA ARG A 393 -3.55 7.30 -6.04
C ARG A 393 -2.96 6.58 -4.83
N SER A 394 -3.37 7.03 -3.66
CA SER A 394 -2.91 6.54 -2.36
C SER A 394 -3.99 6.81 -1.30
N GLY A 395 -3.83 6.28 -0.09
CA GLY A 395 -4.72 6.59 1.04
C GLY A 395 -4.74 8.08 1.42
N PHE A 396 -3.71 8.85 1.07
CA PHE A 396 -3.72 10.30 1.24
C PHE A 396 -4.76 10.98 0.35
N CYS A 397 -5.00 10.44 -0.87
CA CYS A 397 -6.07 10.93 -1.75
C CYS A 397 -7.46 10.74 -1.13
N ASP A 398 -7.66 9.66 -0.34
CA ASP A 398 -8.92 9.45 0.39
C ASP A 398 -9.12 10.53 1.45
N ILE A 399 -8.06 10.86 2.20
CA ILE A 399 -8.10 11.90 3.24
C ILE A 399 -8.48 13.26 2.67
N VAL A 400 -7.83 13.67 1.57
CA VAL A 400 -8.09 14.99 0.96
C VAL A 400 -9.27 14.99 -0.02
N SER A 401 -9.98 13.87 -0.14
CA SER A 401 -11.12 13.75 -1.07
C SER A 401 -12.24 14.74 -0.78
N SER A 402 -12.46 15.07 0.51
CA SER A 402 -13.48 16.02 0.97
C SER A 402 -13.08 17.50 0.80
N ALA A 403 -11.80 17.81 0.55
CA ALA A 403 -11.33 19.19 0.37
C ALA A 403 -12.04 19.89 -0.79
N LYS A 404 -12.43 21.16 -0.60
CA LYS A 404 -13.05 22.01 -1.64
C LYS A 404 -11.98 22.61 -2.55
N ALA A 405 -11.27 21.75 -3.30
CA ALA A 405 -10.22 22.11 -4.22
C ALA A 405 -10.37 21.34 -5.54
N LYS A 406 -9.72 21.80 -6.60
CA LYS A 406 -9.54 20.97 -7.80
C LYS A 406 -8.64 19.79 -7.46
N LYS A 407 -9.10 18.57 -7.73
CA LYS A 407 -8.34 17.33 -7.48
C LYS A 407 -8.09 16.60 -8.78
N VAL A 408 -6.80 16.32 -9.06
CA VAL A 408 -6.34 15.50 -10.18
C VAL A 408 -5.67 14.26 -9.60
N ILE A 409 -6.26 13.10 -9.82
CA ILE A 409 -5.79 11.84 -9.26
C ILE A 409 -5.23 10.98 -10.38
N ILE A 410 -3.99 10.58 -10.22
CA ILE A 410 -3.25 9.82 -11.22
C ILE A 410 -3.28 8.34 -10.85
N TYR A 411 -3.69 7.51 -11.80
CA TYR A 411 -3.74 6.06 -11.67
C TYR A 411 -2.73 5.43 -12.64
N PRO A 412 -1.80 4.59 -12.15
CA PRO A 412 -0.98 3.78 -13.05
C PRO A 412 -1.85 2.70 -13.70
N ASP A 413 -1.57 2.38 -14.96
CA ASP A 413 -2.19 1.24 -15.64
C ASP A 413 -1.59 -0.07 -15.12
N ARG A 414 -2.27 -0.67 -14.17
CA ARG A 414 -1.87 -1.95 -13.60
C ARG A 414 -3.06 -2.84 -13.32
N VAL A 415 -2.82 -4.14 -13.41
CA VAL A 415 -3.78 -5.13 -12.93
C VAL A 415 -3.65 -5.26 -11.41
N TYR A 416 -4.76 -5.19 -10.73
CA TYR A 416 -4.86 -5.42 -9.30
C TYR A 416 -5.93 -6.48 -9.01
N GLN A 417 -5.51 -7.61 -8.47
CA GLN A 417 -6.39 -8.73 -8.09
C GLN A 417 -7.38 -9.19 -9.20
N GLY A 418 -6.92 -9.21 -10.44
CA GLY A 418 -7.71 -9.65 -11.59
C GLY A 418 -8.57 -8.58 -12.28
N GLY A 419 -8.53 -7.33 -11.78
CA GLY A 419 -9.19 -6.18 -12.38
C GLY A 419 -8.23 -5.01 -12.61
N LYS A 420 -8.71 -3.93 -13.18
CA LYS A 420 -7.91 -2.71 -13.32
C LYS A 420 -7.81 -1.99 -11.99
N TYR A 421 -6.62 -1.52 -11.63
CA TYR A 421 -6.37 -0.77 -10.39
C TYR A 421 -7.30 0.44 -10.24
N MET A 422 -7.49 1.20 -11.33
CA MET A 422 -8.39 2.35 -11.33
C MET A 422 -9.85 1.96 -11.07
N ASP A 423 -10.35 0.85 -11.63
CA ASP A 423 -11.73 0.40 -11.41
C ASP A 423 -12.02 0.14 -9.93
N TYR A 424 -10.99 -0.23 -9.20
CA TYR A 424 -11.07 -0.63 -7.81
C TYR A 424 -10.94 0.53 -6.85
N TYR A 425 -10.05 1.48 -7.16
CA TYR A 425 -9.67 2.58 -6.28
C TYR A 425 -10.08 3.97 -6.79
N SER A 426 -10.94 4.07 -7.82
CA SER A 426 -11.46 5.35 -8.29
C SER A 426 -12.19 6.09 -7.18
N LEU A 427 -11.82 7.34 -6.90
CA LEU A 427 -12.48 8.15 -5.87
C LEU A 427 -13.94 8.41 -6.21
N LYS A 428 -14.28 8.49 -7.51
CA LYS A 428 -15.67 8.64 -7.96
C LYS A 428 -16.48 7.38 -7.65
N ARG A 429 -15.96 6.21 -7.99
CA ARG A 429 -16.63 4.92 -7.72
C ARG A 429 -16.71 4.62 -6.23
N MET A 430 -15.73 5.05 -5.46
CA MET A 430 -15.72 4.92 -4.01
C MET A 430 -16.65 5.93 -3.31
N GLU A 431 -17.37 6.76 -4.04
CA GLU A 431 -18.26 7.79 -3.50
C GLU A 431 -17.54 8.79 -2.56
N LEU A 432 -16.24 9.00 -2.78
CA LEU A 432 -15.42 9.91 -1.98
C LEU A 432 -15.31 11.29 -2.62
N CYS A 433 -15.27 11.39 -3.95
CA CYS A 433 -15.12 12.65 -4.66
C CYS A 433 -15.67 12.54 -6.09
N SER A 434 -16.90 13.01 -6.32
CA SER A 434 -17.57 12.96 -7.63
C SER A 434 -16.93 13.87 -8.69
N ASN A 435 -16.32 14.97 -8.28
CA ASN A 435 -15.73 15.98 -9.16
C ASN A 435 -14.20 15.85 -9.32
N ALA A 436 -13.57 14.77 -8.85
CA ALA A 436 -12.17 14.52 -9.10
C ALA A 436 -11.91 14.32 -10.61
N GLU A 437 -10.85 14.91 -11.13
CA GLU A 437 -10.30 14.57 -12.42
C GLU A 437 -9.44 13.31 -12.25
N GLU A 438 -9.80 12.21 -12.88
CA GLU A 438 -9.11 10.92 -12.72
C GLU A 438 -8.41 10.57 -14.03
N ILE A 439 -7.09 10.38 -13.98
CA ILE A 439 -6.23 10.17 -15.16
C ILE A 439 -5.53 8.83 -15.04
N LEU A 440 -5.73 7.97 -16.04
CA LEU A 440 -5.01 6.70 -16.18
C LEU A 440 -3.74 6.95 -17.02
N ILE A 441 -2.59 6.63 -16.45
CA ILE A 441 -1.31 6.68 -17.14
C ILE A 441 -0.95 5.26 -17.58
N LYS A 442 -0.83 5.10 -18.91
CA LYS A 442 -0.41 3.84 -19.55
C LYS A 442 1.09 3.74 -19.62
#